data_ac6e4967bdd2512ffeeae7a10b58ba2f
#
_entry.id   ac6e4967bdd2512ffeeae7a10b58ba2f
#
_cell.length_a   1.000
_cell.length_b   1.000
_cell.length_c   1.000
_cell.angle_alpha   90.00
_cell.angle_beta   90.00
_cell.angle_gamma   90.00
#
_symmetry.space_group_name_H-M   'P 1'
#
loop_
_entity.id
_entity.type
_entity.pdbx_description
1 polymer ?
#
loop_
_entity_poly.entity_id
_entity_poly.type
_entity_poly.pdbx_seq_one_letter_code
_entity_poly.pdbx_strand_id
1 'polypeptide(L)'
;MTQIHQQRFVAEVVVTCDTANSVYAPGIVDIEDGRIHWVGPKEDAPDMSSTMEENDVGGLLMPGLVNTHCHTPMTLLRGVGDGLPLQRWLTEAMWPREGLMTSEDVWWGMTLGSSEMLQSGVTTSCEMYLFEEAVVNLSLIHISEPTRP
;
A
#
# COMPACT_ATOMS: atom_id res chain seq x y z
N MET A 1 4.17 -30.56 -4.56
CA MET A 1 2.79 -30.02 -4.60
C MET A 1 2.85 -28.70 -3.86
N THR A 2 2.64 -27.59 -4.54
CA THR A 2 2.54 -26.27 -3.91
C THR A 2 1.25 -26.29 -3.07
N GLN A 3 1.35 -26.02 -1.78
CA GLN A 3 0.21 -25.98 -0.90
C GLN A 3 -0.59 -24.72 -1.28
N ILE A 4 -1.83 -24.89 -1.75
CA ILE A 4 -2.74 -23.77 -2.03
C ILE A 4 -3.04 -23.09 -0.70
N HIS A 5 -2.76 -21.81 -0.60
CA HIS A 5 -3.01 -21.03 0.60
C HIS A 5 -4.37 -20.34 0.46
N GLN A 6 -5.34 -20.79 1.26
CA GLN A 6 -6.72 -20.26 1.26
C GLN A 6 -7.01 -19.56 2.58
N GLN A 7 -7.52 -18.33 2.51
CA GLN A 7 -7.91 -17.53 3.66
C GLN A 7 -9.28 -16.92 3.45
N ARG A 8 -10.10 -16.93 4.50
CA ARG A 8 -11.36 -16.19 4.60
C ARG A 8 -11.22 -15.05 5.59
N PHE A 9 -11.65 -13.86 5.20
CA PHE A 9 -11.75 -12.71 6.07
C PHE A 9 -13.23 -12.37 6.28
N VAL A 10 -13.66 -12.35 7.54
CA VAL A 10 -15.02 -11.97 7.95
C VAL A 10 -14.94 -10.56 8.55
N ALA A 11 -15.81 -9.65 8.11
CA ALA A 11 -15.86 -8.29 8.61
C ALA A 11 -17.32 -7.87 8.89
N GLU A 12 -17.50 -6.91 9.80
CA GLU A 12 -18.80 -6.29 10.04
C GLU A 12 -19.30 -5.58 8.79
N VAL A 13 -18.36 -4.95 8.03
CA VAL A 13 -18.65 -4.28 6.78
C VAL A 13 -17.53 -4.55 5.78
N VAL A 14 -17.85 -4.99 4.57
CA VAL A 14 -16.94 -5.07 3.43
C VAL A 14 -17.34 -4.02 2.40
N VAL A 15 -16.40 -3.14 2.05
CA VAL A 15 -16.55 -2.14 0.97
C VAL A 15 -15.64 -2.55 -0.18
N THR A 16 -16.21 -2.87 -1.34
CA THR A 16 -15.42 -3.43 -2.46
C THR A 16 -14.68 -2.37 -3.27
N CYS A 17 -15.14 -1.11 -3.24
CA CYS A 17 -14.67 -0.03 -4.11
C CYS A 17 -14.73 -0.40 -5.60
N ASP A 18 -15.62 -1.32 -5.99
CA ASP A 18 -15.88 -1.69 -7.36
C ASP A 18 -16.73 -0.62 -8.08
N THR A 19 -17.00 -0.83 -9.37
CA THR A 19 -17.81 0.11 -10.17
C THR A 19 -19.26 0.22 -9.70
N ALA A 20 -19.77 -0.78 -8.98
CA ALA A 20 -21.10 -0.79 -8.40
C ALA A 20 -21.13 -0.17 -6.99
N ASN A 21 -19.97 0.14 -6.39
CA ASN A 21 -19.83 0.58 -4.99
C ASN A 21 -20.50 -0.39 -4.01
N SER A 22 -20.27 -1.69 -4.21
CA SER A 22 -20.89 -2.74 -3.42
C SER A 22 -20.45 -2.67 -1.95
N VAL A 23 -21.41 -2.84 -1.04
CA VAL A 23 -21.20 -2.88 0.41
C VAL A 23 -21.95 -4.06 0.98
N TYR A 24 -21.24 -4.89 1.77
CA TYR A 24 -21.82 -6.08 2.42
C TYR A 24 -21.66 -5.98 3.93
N ALA A 25 -22.75 -6.16 4.68
CA ALA A 25 -22.76 -6.00 6.13
C ALA A 25 -23.68 -7.06 6.81
N PRO A 26 -23.14 -8.14 7.40
CA PRO A 26 -21.73 -8.54 7.41
C PRO A 26 -21.24 -9.06 6.05
N GLY A 27 -19.94 -8.89 5.77
CA GLY A 27 -19.36 -9.34 4.53
C GLY A 27 -18.19 -10.30 4.71
N ILE A 28 -17.86 -11.01 3.64
CA ILE A 28 -16.75 -11.97 3.55
C ILE A 28 -15.90 -11.68 2.31
N VAL A 29 -14.60 -11.87 2.47
CA VAL A 29 -13.63 -11.90 1.37
C VAL A 29 -12.84 -13.20 1.47
N ASP A 30 -12.89 -14.03 0.43
CA ASP A 30 -12.07 -15.24 0.30
C ASP A 30 -10.88 -14.96 -0.62
N ILE A 31 -9.70 -15.34 -0.16
CA ILE A 31 -8.44 -15.20 -0.88
C ILE A 31 -7.87 -16.61 -1.13
N GLU A 32 -7.44 -16.83 -2.37
CA GLU A 32 -6.73 -18.03 -2.78
C GLU A 32 -5.47 -17.63 -3.54
N ASP A 33 -4.31 -18.10 -3.08
CA ASP A 33 -3.00 -17.79 -3.67
C ASP A 33 -2.76 -16.28 -3.92
N GLY A 34 -3.15 -15.45 -2.93
CA GLY A 34 -2.95 -14.00 -2.98
C GLY A 34 -3.94 -13.24 -3.88
N ARG A 35 -4.99 -13.90 -4.36
CA ARG A 35 -6.04 -13.27 -5.18
C ARG A 35 -7.40 -13.38 -4.52
N ILE A 36 -8.22 -12.35 -4.66
CA ILE A 36 -9.62 -12.41 -4.24
C ILE A 36 -10.34 -13.42 -5.13
N HIS A 37 -10.80 -14.50 -4.52
CA HIS A 37 -11.55 -15.56 -5.17
C HIS A 37 -13.06 -15.30 -5.09
N TRP A 38 -13.53 -14.79 -3.95
CA TRP A 38 -14.94 -14.46 -3.72
C TRP A 38 -15.07 -13.26 -2.78
N VAL A 39 -16.10 -12.44 -2.98
CA VAL A 39 -16.50 -11.36 -2.07
C VAL A 39 -18.01 -11.19 -2.13
N GLY A 40 -18.64 -11.05 -0.96
CA GLY A 40 -20.10 -10.90 -0.89
C GLY A 40 -20.64 -10.88 0.52
N PRO A 41 -21.99 -10.91 0.65
CA PRO A 41 -22.66 -10.99 1.95
C PRO A 41 -22.36 -12.33 2.65
N LYS A 42 -22.27 -12.31 3.97
CA LYS A 42 -21.91 -13.50 4.75
C LYS A 42 -22.86 -14.68 4.52
N GLU A 43 -24.14 -14.41 4.34
CA GLU A 43 -25.20 -15.43 4.14
C GLU A 43 -25.05 -16.17 2.81
N ASP A 44 -24.42 -15.58 1.80
CA ASP A 44 -24.24 -16.16 0.47
C ASP A 44 -22.84 -16.77 0.27
N ALA A 45 -22.01 -16.76 1.34
CA ALA A 45 -20.65 -17.26 1.25
C ALA A 45 -20.60 -18.76 0.92
N PRO A 46 -19.70 -19.20 0.01
CA PRO A 46 -19.52 -20.61 -0.26
C PRO A 46 -19.04 -21.36 0.99
N ASP A 47 -19.29 -22.67 1.01
CA ASP A 47 -18.81 -23.52 2.09
C ASP A 47 -17.27 -23.46 2.20
N MET A 48 -16.78 -23.40 3.43
CA MET A 48 -15.33 -23.40 3.69
C MET A 48 -14.73 -24.77 3.35
N SER A 49 -13.60 -24.76 2.66
CA SER A 49 -12.78 -25.96 2.56
C SER A 49 -12.12 -26.28 3.91
N SER A 50 -11.81 -27.55 4.15
CA SER A 50 -11.14 -27.97 5.40
C SER A 50 -9.72 -27.41 5.59
N THR A 51 -9.17 -26.79 4.56
CA THR A 51 -7.82 -26.20 4.54
C THR A 51 -7.83 -24.67 4.60
N MET A 52 -9.02 -24.05 4.55
CA MET A 52 -9.18 -22.59 4.59
C MET A 52 -9.04 -22.08 6.02
N GLU A 53 -8.22 -21.06 6.20
CA GLU A 53 -8.07 -20.34 7.47
C GLU A 53 -9.10 -19.21 7.55
N GLU A 54 -9.89 -19.15 8.62
CA GLU A 54 -10.84 -18.06 8.85
C GLU A 54 -10.26 -17.01 9.79
N ASN A 55 -10.34 -15.76 9.40
CA ASN A 55 -9.88 -14.58 10.13
C ASN A 55 -11.06 -13.63 10.34
N ASP A 56 -11.52 -13.46 11.56
CA ASP A 56 -12.46 -12.40 11.91
C ASP A 56 -11.68 -11.11 12.17
N VAL A 57 -11.82 -10.14 11.28
CA VAL A 57 -11.11 -8.86 11.36
C VAL A 57 -11.95 -7.76 12.02
N GLY A 58 -13.23 -8.05 12.34
CA GLY A 58 -14.16 -7.06 12.86
C GLY A 58 -14.34 -5.86 11.92
N GLY A 59 -14.91 -4.78 12.40
CA GLY A 59 -14.97 -3.47 11.76
C GLY A 59 -15.16 -3.45 10.24
N LEU A 60 -14.39 -2.59 9.54
CA LEU A 60 -14.50 -2.37 8.10
C LEU A 60 -13.30 -2.96 7.35
N LEU A 61 -13.60 -3.78 6.33
CA LEU A 61 -12.62 -4.32 5.38
C LEU A 61 -12.82 -3.65 4.01
N MET A 62 -11.74 -3.12 3.46
CA MET A 62 -11.74 -2.46 2.15
C MET A 62 -10.40 -2.67 1.44
N PRO A 63 -10.29 -2.45 0.11
CA PRO A 63 -9.00 -2.43 -0.57
C PRO A 63 -8.05 -1.42 0.06
N GLY A 64 -6.75 -1.74 0.04
CA GLY A 64 -5.73 -0.81 0.50
C GLY A 64 -5.77 0.51 -0.26
N LEU A 65 -5.44 1.59 0.43
CA LEU A 65 -5.43 2.93 -0.16
C LEU A 65 -4.32 3.06 -1.22
N VAL A 66 -4.58 3.87 -2.22
CA VAL A 66 -3.63 4.18 -3.30
C VAL A 66 -3.16 5.62 -3.16
N ASN A 67 -1.86 5.83 -2.94
CA ASN A 67 -1.23 7.14 -2.97
C ASN A 67 -0.79 7.46 -4.40
N THR A 68 -1.53 8.31 -5.08
CA THR A 68 -1.29 8.65 -6.49
C THR A 68 -0.28 9.77 -6.70
N HIS A 69 0.27 10.37 -5.64
CA HIS A 69 1.28 11.42 -5.71
C HIS A 69 2.16 11.36 -4.46
N CYS A 70 3.40 10.91 -4.62
CA CYS A 70 4.36 10.89 -3.53
C CYS A 70 5.81 11.11 -4.01
N HIS A 71 6.61 11.56 -3.05
CA HIS A 71 8.05 11.67 -3.10
C HIS A 71 8.58 11.06 -1.81
N THR A 72 8.38 9.76 -1.69
CA THR A 72 8.53 9.02 -0.42
C THR A 72 9.89 9.21 0.25
N PRO A 73 11.04 9.27 -0.48
CA PRO A 73 12.34 9.54 0.14
C PRO A 73 12.43 10.87 0.87
N MET A 74 11.61 11.87 0.50
CA MET A 74 11.56 13.17 1.18
C MET A 74 11.08 13.08 2.63
N THR A 75 10.61 11.92 3.08
CA THR A 75 10.33 11.65 4.49
C THR A 75 11.50 12.03 5.40
N LEU A 76 12.75 11.86 4.93
CA LEU A 76 13.95 12.29 5.65
C LEU A 76 14.09 13.82 5.77
N LEU A 77 13.42 14.57 4.91
CA LEU A 77 13.48 16.04 4.87
C LEU A 77 12.23 16.69 5.49
N ARG A 78 11.46 15.92 6.24
CA ARG A 78 10.22 16.40 6.88
C ARG A 78 10.49 17.61 7.79
N GLY A 79 9.68 18.68 7.66
CA GLY A 79 9.82 19.90 8.42
C GLY A 79 10.89 20.88 7.91
N VAL A 80 11.68 20.47 6.92
CA VAL A 80 12.72 21.33 6.36
C VAL A 80 12.08 22.47 5.54
N GLY A 81 12.41 23.71 5.91
CA GLY A 81 11.91 24.89 5.22
C GLY A 81 10.45 25.23 5.49
N ASP A 82 9.89 24.76 6.60
CA ASP A 82 8.52 25.07 7.01
C ASP A 82 8.25 26.59 6.99
N GLY A 83 7.07 26.96 6.48
CA GLY A 83 6.64 28.36 6.35
C GLY A 83 7.18 29.11 5.15
N LEU A 84 8.05 28.50 4.34
CA LEU A 84 8.51 29.14 3.10
C LEU A 84 7.45 29.00 1.98
N PRO A 85 7.25 30.02 1.14
CA PRO A 85 6.49 29.88 -0.10
C PRO A 85 7.13 28.83 -0.99
N LEU A 86 6.32 28.11 -1.81
CA LEU A 86 6.74 26.95 -2.61
C LEU A 86 8.05 27.19 -3.38
N GLN A 87 8.18 28.29 -4.10
CA GLN A 87 9.38 28.56 -4.91
C GLN A 87 10.65 28.65 -4.04
N ARG A 88 10.56 29.35 -2.93
CA ARG A 88 11.68 29.47 -1.98
C ARG A 88 11.92 28.16 -1.24
N TRP A 89 10.88 27.43 -0.91
CA TRP A 89 10.99 26.12 -0.30
C TRP A 89 11.77 25.16 -1.19
N LEU A 90 11.47 25.13 -2.50
CA LEU A 90 12.22 24.31 -3.47
C LEU A 90 13.68 24.76 -3.56
N THR A 91 13.92 26.07 -3.84
CA THR A 91 15.27 26.54 -4.21
C THR A 91 16.20 26.71 -3.02
N GLU A 92 15.69 27.07 -1.84
CA GLU A 92 16.50 27.38 -0.65
C GLU A 92 16.54 26.22 0.36
N ALA A 93 15.53 25.35 0.35
CA ALA A 93 15.41 24.28 1.33
C ALA A 93 15.58 22.88 0.72
N MET A 94 14.79 22.50 -0.31
CA MET A 94 14.77 21.14 -0.82
C MET A 94 15.93 20.83 -1.75
N TRP A 95 16.04 21.48 -2.90
CA TRP A 95 17.05 21.14 -3.91
C TRP A 95 18.50 21.13 -3.39
N PRO A 96 18.91 22.07 -2.51
CA PRO A 96 20.27 22.00 -1.94
C PRO A 96 20.50 20.75 -1.08
N ARG A 97 19.46 20.19 -0.46
CA ARG A 97 19.55 18.98 0.36
C ARG A 97 19.42 17.71 -0.46
N GLU A 98 18.46 17.68 -1.38
CA GLU A 98 18.31 16.58 -2.33
C GLU A 98 19.57 16.38 -3.17
N GLY A 99 20.25 17.46 -3.55
CA GLY A 99 21.53 17.40 -4.25
C GLY A 99 22.69 16.79 -3.44
N LEU A 100 22.52 16.60 -2.15
CA LEU A 100 23.50 15.94 -1.25
C LEU A 100 23.11 14.51 -0.91
N MET A 101 21.88 14.09 -1.23
CA MET A 101 21.42 12.75 -0.93
C MET A 101 22.14 11.71 -1.79
N THR A 102 22.43 10.59 -1.19
CA THR A 102 22.97 9.40 -1.83
C THR A 102 21.87 8.38 -2.13
N SER A 103 22.16 7.37 -2.94
CA SER A 103 21.23 6.24 -3.16
C SER A 103 20.87 5.54 -1.85
N GLU A 104 21.78 5.50 -0.89
CA GLU A 104 21.51 4.91 0.45
C GLU A 104 20.53 5.76 1.25
N ASP A 105 20.65 7.09 1.22
CA ASP A 105 19.70 8.00 1.86
C ASP A 105 18.30 7.83 1.25
N VAL A 106 18.22 7.76 -0.07
CA VAL A 106 16.96 7.53 -0.79
C VAL A 106 16.33 6.18 -0.38
N TRP A 107 17.14 5.13 -0.28
CA TRP A 107 16.66 3.81 0.16
C TRP A 107 16.09 3.86 1.59
N TRP A 108 16.77 4.52 2.52
CA TRP A 108 16.29 4.68 3.90
C TRP A 108 15.03 5.55 3.98
N GLY A 109 14.97 6.64 3.20
CA GLY A 109 13.78 7.49 3.10
C GLY A 109 12.58 6.73 2.55
N MET A 110 12.77 5.93 1.49
CA MET A 110 11.76 5.01 0.96
C MET A 110 11.30 4.00 2.00
N THR A 111 12.23 3.38 2.74
CA THR A 111 11.92 2.38 3.76
C THR A 111 11.03 2.99 4.85
N LEU A 112 11.42 4.15 5.36
CA LEU A 112 10.66 4.85 6.40
C LEU A 112 9.27 5.24 5.90
N GLY A 113 9.19 5.95 4.77
CA GLY A 113 7.92 6.44 4.25
C GLY A 113 6.98 5.31 3.82
N SER A 114 7.52 4.22 3.23
CA SER A 114 6.71 3.03 2.89
C SER A 114 6.17 2.35 4.14
N SER A 115 6.96 2.27 5.21
CA SER A 115 6.49 1.71 6.49
C SER A 115 5.36 2.55 7.08
N GLU A 116 5.45 3.88 7.04
CA GLU A 116 4.39 4.78 7.48
C GLU A 116 3.14 4.66 6.61
N MET A 117 3.30 4.55 5.29
CA MET A 117 2.19 4.31 4.36
C MET A 117 1.46 3.00 4.67
N LEU A 118 2.18 1.89 4.86
CA LEU A 118 1.58 0.60 5.23
C LEU A 118 0.83 0.68 6.56
N GLN A 119 1.39 1.32 7.58
CA GLN A 119 0.72 1.53 8.87
C GLN A 119 -0.57 2.38 8.74
N SER A 120 -0.64 3.21 7.70
CA SER A 120 -1.81 4.05 7.40
C SER A 120 -2.79 3.41 6.42
N GLY A 121 -2.57 2.14 6.04
CA GLY A 121 -3.41 1.40 5.11
C GLY A 121 -3.17 1.70 3.63
N VAL A 122 -2.11 2.41 3.29
CA VAL A 122 -1.70 2.63 1.89
C VAL A 122 -0.88 1.43 1.42
N THR A 123 -1.37 0.72 0.40
CA THR A 123 -0.73 -0.50 -0.14
C THR A 123 -0.15 -0.31 -1.54
N THR A 124 -0.41 0.82 -2.15
CA THR A 124 0.07 1.16 -3.50
C THR A 124 0.48 2.61 -3.54
N SER A 125 1.62 2.91 -4.15
CA SER A 125 2.07 4.29 -4.36
C SER A 125 2.56 4.52 -5.78
N CYS A 126 2.26 5.71 -6.32
CA CYS A 126 2.82 6.20 -7.56
C CYS A 126 4.00 7.11 -7.21
N GLU A 127 5.19 6.52 -7.18
CA GLU A 127 6.41 7.21 -6.79
C GLU A 127 7.02 8.00 -7.95
N MET A 128 7.50 9.20 -7.65
CA MET A 128 8.26 10.01 -8.59
C MET A 128 9.42 10.69 -7.84
N TYR A 129 10.59 10.05 -7.87
CA TYR A 129 11.77 10.56 -7.18
C TYR A 129 13.07 10.25 -7.92
N LEU A 130 14.16 10.87 -7.46
CA LEU A 130 15.51 10.64 -7.96
C LEU A 130 16.03 9.26 -7.54
N PHE A 131 17.10 8.76 -8.21
CA PHE A 131 17.72 7.46 -7.91
C PHE A 131 16.76 6.27 -8.09
N GLU A 132 16.20 6.13 -9.29
CA GLU A 132 15.23 5.09 -9.65
C GLU A 132 15.64 3.68 -9.20
N GLU A 133 16.92 3.32 -9.30
CA GLU A 133 17.41 1.99 -8.86
C GLU A 133 17.19 1.74 -7.36
N ALA A 134 17.40 2.76 -6.52
CA ALA A 134 17.19 2.60 -5.08
C ALA A 134 15.71 2.44 -4.74
N VAL A 135 14.83 3.18 -5.44
CA VAL A 135 13.37 3.10 -5.32
C VAL A 135 12.87 1.72 -5.76
N VAL A 136 13.31 1.26 -6.95
CA VAL A 136 12.92 -0.04 -7.51
C VAL A 136 13.42 -1.20 -6.67
N ASN A 137 14.67 -1.17 -6.21
CA ASN A 137 15.22 -2.24 -5.38
C ASN A 137 14.43 -2.43 -4.09
N LEU A 138 13.98 -1.35 -3.45
CA LEU A 138 13.12 -1.48 -2.28
C LEU A 138 11.76 -2.09 -2.64
N SER A 139 11.14 -1.67 -3.75
CA SER A 139 9.85 -2.17 -4.19
C SER A 139 9.89 -3.67 -4.50
N LEU A 140 11.01 -4.18 -5.03
CA LEU A 140 11.20 -5.60 -5.33
C LEU A 140 11.37 -6.47 -4.08
N ILE A 141 11.86 -5.89 -2.96
CA ILE A 141 11.99 -6.61 -1.69
C ILE A 141 10.64 -6.72 -0.97
N HIS A 142 9.72 -5.78 -1.19
CA HIS A 142 8.46 -5.65 -0.47
C HIS A 142 7.19 -5.92 -1.28
N ILE A 143 7.28 -6.63 -2.42
CA ILE A 143 6.12 -7.08 -3.20
C ILE A 143 5.43 -5.96 -4.01
N SER A 144 6.05 -5.50 -5.05
CA SER A 144 5.32 -5.08 -6.24
C SER A 144 6.16 -5.45 -7.46
N GLU A 145 5.67 -6.33 -8.30
CA GLU A 145 6.27 -6.44 -9.62
C GLU A 145 6.08 -5.10 -10.33
N PRO A 146 7.17 -4.47 -10.83
CA PRO A 146 7.00 -3.30 -11.66
C PRO A 146 6.20 -3.72 -12.90
N THR A 147 5.02 -3.16 -13.06
CA THR A 147 4.32 -3.25 -14.34
C THR A 147 5.20 -2.54 -15.36
N ARG A 148 5.94 -3.31 -16.14
CA ARG A 148 6.67 -2.76 -17.28
C ARG A 148 5.65 -2.22 -18.28
N PRO A 149 5.87 -1.01 -18.85
CA PRO A 149 5.08 -0.51 -19.95
C PRO A 149 5.19 -1.42 -21.19
#